data_4a19e92b11fc4a23371b8aa1e4488d00
#
_entry.id   4a19e92b11fc4a23371b8aa1e4488d00
#
_cell.length_a   1.000
_cell.length_b   1.000
_cell.length_c   1.000
_cell.angle_alpha   90.00
_cell.angle_beta   90.00
_cell.angle_gamma   90.00
#
_symmetry.space_group_name_H-M   'P 1'
#
loop_
_entity.id
_entity.type
_entity.pdbx_description
1 polymer ?
#
loop_
_entity_poly.entity_id
_entity_poly.type
_entity_poly.pdbx_seq_one_letter_code
_entity_poly.pdbx_strand_id
1 'polypeptide(L)'
;MNIKCANCGIVLDEDPSQSSEKRKPCPNCGSKERIFTAVVNGQLTITATVTVTATATVISSTNLLLQAVVVPGEKTDEGQLIVAVALPWFDIIELLKDDPTIAYKIHHRKWEEIIAGAYKKAGFDEVTLTPGSGDFGRDIIAVKRGLGSVRVIDQVKAYKQGHLVTANDVRALMGVLEGDKASKGFLTTTSDFAPTLKDDPLIKPFIPSRIELVNGEMLLKRLEELSVKKMD
;
A
#
# COMPACT_ATOMS: atom_id res chain seq x y z
N MET A 1 0.70 -25.14 -12.92
CA MET A 1 1.84 -24.97 -11.99
C MET A 1 3.07 -24.67 -12.81
N ASN A 2 3.77 -23.56 -12.56
CA ASN A 2 4.99 -23.21 -13.27
C ASN A 2 6.18 -23.39 -12.34
N ILE A 3 7.21 -24.10 -12.82
CA ILE A 3 8.47 -24.28 -12.11
C ILE A 3 9.54 -23.44 -12.79
N LYS A 4 10.25 -22.62 -12.02
CA LYS A 4 11.35 -21.80 -12.52
C LYS A 4 12.63 -22.09 -11.74
N CYS A 5 13.77 -21.97 -12.38
CA CYS A 5 15.04 -21.98 -11.69
C CYS A 5 15.14 -20.75 -10.78
N ALA A 6 15.44 -20.94 -9.50
CA ALA A 6 15.54 -19.84 -8.53
C ALA A 6 16.70 -18.89 -8.81
N ASN A 7 17.76 -19.38 -9.47
CA ASN A 7 18.96 -18.59 -9.75
C ASN A 7 18.90 -17.79 -11.07
N CYS A 8 18.33 -18.37 -12.15
CA CYS A 8 18.34 -17.73 -13.47
C CYS A 8 16.96 -17.49 -14.09
N GLY A 9 15.88 -17.88 -13.39
CA GLY A 9 14.49 -17.60 -13.79
C GLY A 9 13.95 -18.40 -14.98
N ILE A 10 14.75 -19.27 -15.62
CA ILE A 10 14.28 -20.09 -16.76
C ILE A 10 13.14 -21.01 -16.31
N VAL A 11 12.10 -21.14 -17.15
CA VAL A 11 11.02 -22.10 -16.91
C VAL A 11 11.51 -23.51 -17.17
N LEU A 12 11.19 -24.44 -16.27
CA LEU A 12 11.63 -25.82 -16.32
C LEU A 12 10.39 -26.74 -16.38
N ASP A 13 10.48 -27.72 -17.24
CA ASP A 13 9.47 -28.77 -17.35
C ASP A 13 9.89 -29.95 -16.44
N GLU A 14 9.50 -29.85 -15.17
CA GLU A 14 9.84 -30.82 -14.12
C GLU A 14 8.59 -31.20 -13.32
N ASP A 15 8.58 -32.39 -12.76
CA ASP A 15 7.54 -32.83 -11.84
C ASP A 15 7.68 -32.09 -10.48
N PRO A 16 6.67 -31.31 -10.07
CA PRO A 16 6.71 -30.57 -8.81
C PRO A 16 6.82 -31.47 -7.58
N SER A 17 6.39 -32.73 -7.65
CA SER A 17 6.46 -33.68 -6.55
C SER A 17 7.85 -34.29 -6.32
N GLN A 18 8.78 -34.06 -7.25
CA GLN A 18 10.14 -34.62 -7.18
C GLN A 18 10.96 -33.97 -6.05
N SER A 19 11.57 -34.81 -5.20
CA SER A 19 12.44 -34.32 -4.13
C SER A 19 13.65 -33.55 -4.67
N SER A 20 14.14 -32.59 -3.90
CA SER A 20 15.29 -31.73 -4.30
C SER A 20 16.56 -32.52 -4.65
N GLU A 21 16.77 -33.65 -3.99
CA GLU A 21 17.94 -34.52 -4.23
C GLU A 21 17.92 -35.17 -5.61
N LYS A 22 16.71 -35.51 -6.12
CA LYS A 22 16.53 -36.19 -7.42
C LYS A 22 16.42 -35.20 -8.59
N ARG A 23 16.37 -33.89 -8.33
CA ARG A 23 16.28 -32.89 -9.38
C ARG A 23 17.55 -32.77 -10.20
N LYS A 24 17.36 -32.64 -11.51
CA LYS A 24 18.46 -32.38 -12.41
C LYS A 24 18.98 -30.93 -12.22
N PRO A 25 20.27 -30.69 -12.37
CA PRO A 25 20.78 -29.32 -12.42
C PRO A 25 20.08 -28.50 -13.53
N CYS A 26 19.87 -27.22 -13.28
CA CYS A 26 19.31 -26.32 -14.28
C CYS A 26 20.19 -26.31 -15.54
N PRO A 27 19.65 -26.51 -16.74
CA PRO A 27 20.46 -26.55 -17.97
C PRO A 27 21.15 -25.23 -18.29
N ASN A 28 20.68 -24.11 -17.71
CA ASN A 28 21.24 -22.79 -17.97
C ASN A 28 22.32 -22.37 -16.95
N CYS A 29 22.17 -22.73 -15.66
CA CYS A 29 23.06 -22.23 -14.61
C CYS A 29 23.52 -23.28 -13.58
N GLY A 30 23.16 -24.55 -13.76
CA GLY A 30 23.56 -25.65 -12.88
C GLY A 30 22.88 -25.71 -11.51
N SER A 31 22.10 -24.69 -11.11
CA SER A 31 21.40 -24.66 -9.81
C SER A 31 20.33 -25.74 -9.73
N LYS A 32 20.18 -26.35 -8.55
CA LYS A 32 19.08 -27.28 -8.23
C LYS A 32 17.90 -26.60 -7.52
N GLU A 33 18.00 -25.33 -7.19
CA GLU A 33 16.96 -24.55 -6.53
C GLU A 33 15.83 -24.20 -7.48
N ARG A 34 14.58 -24.30 -7.02
CA ARG A 34 13.36 -24.08 -7.80
C ARG A 34 12.43 -23.12 -7.12
N ILE A 35 11.76 -22.31 -7.92
CA ILE A 35 10.60 -21.51 -7.54
C ILE A 35 9.37 -22.21 -8.11
N PHE A 36 8.41 -22.52 -7.25
CA PHE A 36 7.14 -23.10 -7.61
C PHE A 36 6.05 -22.04 -7.53
N THR A 37 5.29 -21.89 -8.60
CA THR A 37 4.11 -21.03 -8.61
C THR A 37 2.88 -21.93 -8.77
N ALA A 38 2.04 -21.98 -7.75
CA ALA A 38 0.77 -22.69 -7.78
C ALA A 38 -0.37 -21.70 -7.60
N VAL A 39 -1.40 -21.82 -8.43
CA VAL A 39 -2.67 -21.10 -8.24
C VAL A 39 -3.62 -22.06 -7.53
N VAL A 40 -4.04 -21.70 -6.34
CA VAL A 40 -5.01 -22.47 -5.55
C VAL A 40 -6.34 -21.73 -5.60
N ASN A 41 -7.35 -22.34 -6.21
CA ASN A 41 -8.73 -21.86 -6.30
C ASN A 41 -8.92 -20.44 -6.86
N GLY A 42 -8.10 -20.04 -7.83
CA GLY A 42 -8.26 -18.79 -8.57
C GLY A 42 -7.94 -17.50 -7.80
N GLN A 43 -7.54 -17.58 -6.54
CA GLN A 43 -7.36 -16.40 -5.69
C GLN A 43 -6.00 -16.27 -4.98
N LEU A 44 -5.07 -17.20 -5.12
CA LEU A 44 -3.77 -17.09 -4.46
C LEU A 44 -2.64 -17.63 -5.32
N THR A 45 -1.67 -16.77 -5.64
CA THR A 45 -0.39 -17.20 -6.21
C THR A 45 0.62 -17.33 -5.08
N ILE A 46 1.02 -18.56 -4.74
CA ILE A 46 2.07 -18.82 -3.76
C ILE A 46 3.38 -18.98 -4.52
N THR A 47 4.32 -18.07 -4.29
CA THR A 47 5.70 -18.21 -4.76
C THR A 47 6.55 -18.72 -3.59
N ALA A 48 6.98 -19.97 -3.64
CA ALA A 48 7.85 -20.56 -2.63
C ALA A 48 9.24 -20.83 -3.23
N THR A 49 10.27 -20.30 -2.60
CA THR A 49 11.65 -20.74 -2.84
C THR A 49 11.92 -21.90 -1.87
N VAL A 50 11.98 -23.12 -2.40
CA VAL A 50 12.06 -24.32 -1.55
C VAL A 50 13.52 -24.72 -1.36
N THR A 51 14.03 -24.47 -0.17
CA THR A 51 14.96 -25.38 0.47
C THR A 51 14.17 -26.16 1.53
N VAL A 52 13.65 -27.32 1.12
CA VAL A 52 13.06 -28.41 1.93
C VAL A 52 11.97 -28.05 2.95
N THR A 53 10.81 -28.65 2.77
CA THR A 53 9.56 -28.64 3.55
C THR A 53 8.66 -27.42 3.34
N ALA A 54 7.95 -27.42 2.21
CA ALA A 54 6.86 -26.48 2.02
C ALA A 54 5.63 -26.92 2.81
N THR A 55 5.40 -26.32 3.95
CA THR A 55 4.07 -26.27 4.53
C THR A 55 3.36 -25.11 3.82
N ALA A 56 2.47 -25.43 2.88
CA ALA A 56 1.64 -24.39 2.26
C ALA A 56 0.70 -23.84 3.34
N THR A 57 1.03 -22.71 3.90
CA THR A 57 0.13 -21.99 4.80
C THR A 57 -0.85 -21.24 3.89
N VAL A 58 -2.11 -21.66 3.86
CA VAL A 58 -3.19 -20.86 3.28
C VAL A 58 -3.30 -19.61 4.16
N ILE A 59 -2.78 -18.48 3.65
CA ILE A 59 -2.91 -17.21 4.34
C ILE A 59 -4.37 -16.80 4.19
N SER A 60 -5.15 -16.88 5.27
CA SER A 60 -6.50 -16.31 5.29
C SER A 60 -6.42 -14.80 5.08
N SER A 61 -7.47 -14.19 4.55
CA SER A 61 -7.54 -12.73 4.39
C SER A 61 -7.22 -11.99 5.71
N THR A 62 -7.59 -12.57 6.85
CA THR A 62 -7.28 -12.03 8.17
C THR A 62 -5.77 -12.03 8.44
N ASN A 63 -5.04 -13.07 8.09
CA ASN A 63 -3.59 -13.14 8.27
C ASN A 63 -2.85 -12.19 7.32
N LEU A 64 -3.36 -11.98 6.10
CA LEU A 64 -2.79 -11.04 5.15
C LEU A 64 -2.84 -9.60 5.70
N LEU A 65 -3.94 -9.20 6.30
CA LEU A 65 -4.11 -7.86 6.88
C LEU A 65 -3.20 -7.59 8.09
N LEU A 66 -2.62 -8.63 8.70
CA LEU A 66 -1.66 -8.49 9.80
C LEU A 66 -0.21 -8.35 9.32
N GLN A 67 0.09 -8.68 8.07
CA GLN A 67 1.45 -8.61 7.52
C GLN A 67 1.89 -7.16 7.29
N ALA A 68 3.20 -6.91 7.37
CA ALA A 68 3.77 -5.63 7.00
C ALA A 68 3.59 -5.38 5.49
N VAL A 69 3.04 -4.23 5.13
CA VAL A 69 2.78 -3.84 3.74
C VAL A 69 3.83 -2.88 3.19
N VAL A 70 4.64 -2.31 4.05
CA VAL A 70 5.76 -1.42 3.70
C VAL A 70 7.04 -1.87 4.40
N VAL A 71 8.17 -1.56 3.79
CA VAL A 71 9.50 -1.81 4.37
C VAL A 71 9.95 -0.54 5.07
N PRO A 72 10.15 -0.56 6.40
CA PRO A 72 10.62 0.60 7.13
C PRO A 72 12.11 0.84 6.85
N GLY A 73 12.50 2.11 6.82
CA GLY A 73 13.87 2.58 6.75
C GLY A 73 14.33 3.17 8.08
N GLU A 74 14.97 4.33 8.01
CA GLU A 74 15.44 5.07 9.18
C GLU A 74 14.31 5.75 9.94
N LYS A 75 14.41 5.84 11.25
CA LYS A 75 13.49 6.62 12.07
C LYS A 75 13.99 8.05 12.17
N THR A 76 13.10 9.00 11.90
CA THR A 76 13.35 10.44 11.98
C THR A 76 12.52 11.06 13.10
N ASP A 77 12.74 12.35 13.36
CA ASP A 77 11.92 13.12 14.32
C ASP A 77 10.44 13.21 13.89
N GLU A 78 10.15 13.11 12.59
CA GLU A 78 8.79 13.15 12.03
C GLU A 78 8.12 11.77 12.02
N GLY A 79 8.89 10.68 12.12
CA GLY A 79 8.34 9.33 12.11
C GLY A 79 9.24 8.30 11.42
N GLN A 80 8.62 7.28 10.86
CA GLN A 80 9.27 6.15 10.21
C GLN A 80 9.35 6.36 8.70
N LEU A 81 10.56 6.48 8.14
CA LEU A 81 10.74 6.48 6.69
C LEU A 81 10.31 5.13 6.08
N ILE A 82 9.70 5.18 4.91
CA ILE A 82 9.31 4.01 4.13
C ILE A 82 10.23 3.92 2.91
N VAL A 83 10.99 2.84 2.82
CA VAL A 83 11.96 2.64 1.73
C VAL A 83 11.39 1.88 0.55
N ALA A 84 10.46 0.95 0.79
CA ALA A 84 9.85 0.14 -0.27
C ALA A 84 8.45 -0.33 0.11
N VAL A 85 7.74 -0.89 -0.87
CA VAL A 85 6.46 -1.59 -0.70
C VAL A 85 6.74 -3.08 -0.62
N ALA A 86 6.13 -3.76 0.36
CA ALA A 86 6.24 -5.20 0.53
C ALA A 86 5.19 -5.95 -0.31
N LEU A 87 5.44 -7.24 -0.61
CA LEU A 87 4.50 -8.06 -1.40
C LEU A 87 3.06 -8.06 -0.87
N PRO A 88 2.80 -8.17 0.46
CA PRO A 88 1.43 -8.15 0.99
C PRO A 88 0.63 -6.89 0.63
N TRP A 89 1.28 -5.78 0.29
CA TRP A 89 0.59 -4.58 -0.20
C TRP A 89 -0.20 -4.88 -1.47
N PHE A 90 0.42 -5.56 -2.44
CA PHE A 90 -0.23 -5.92 -3.71
C PHE A 90 -1.37 -6.90 -3.50
N ASP A 91 -1.17 -7.91 -2.64
CA ASP A 91 -2.18 -8.92 -2.32
C ASP A 91 -3.40 -8.28 -1.64
N ILE A 92 -3.20 -7.26 -0.78
CA ILE A 92 -4.30 -6.50 -0.17
C ILE A 92 -5.05 -5.67 -1.21
N ILE A 93 -4.37 -5.06 -2.19
CA ILE A 93 -5.06 -4.31 -3.23
C ILE A 93 -5.92 -5.23 -4.11
N GLU A 94 -5.43 -6.40 -4.49
CA GLU A 94 -6.24 -7.39 -5.20
C GLU A 94 -7.45 -7.85 -4.35
N LEU A 95 -7.25 -8.09 -3.06
CA LEU A 95 -8.33 -8.43 -2.15
C LEU A 95 -9.42 -7.33 -2.05
N LEU A 96 -9.01 -6.06 -2.04
CA LEU A 96 -9.91 -4.91 -2.02
C LEU A 96 -10.65 -4.73 -3.34
N LYS A 97 -10.03 -5.09 -4.45
CA LYS A 97 -10.65 -5.09 -5.78
C LYS A 97 -11.75 -6.16 -5.88
N ASP A 98 -11.47 -7.36 -5.36
CA ASP A 98 -12.42 -8.47 -5.37
C ASP A 98 -13.60 -8.23 -4.41
N ASP A 99 -13.31 -7.69 -3.22
CA ASP A 99 -14.33 -7.35 -2.21
C ASP A 99 -14.04 -5.98 -1.56
N PRO A 100 -14.58 -4.88 -2.11
CA PRO A 100 -14.40 -3.54 -1.55
C PRO A 100 -14.90 -3.38 -0.11
N THR A 101 -15.79 -4.27 0.37
CA THR A 101 -16.31 -4.18 1.75
C THR A 101 -15.25 -4.50 2.80
N ILE A 102 -14.18 -5.16 2.42
CA ILE A 102 -13.03 -5.43 3.28
C ILE A 102 -12.37 -4.12 3.74
N ALA A 103 -12.49 -3.05 2.97
CA ALA A 103 -12.00 -1.72 3.34
C ALA A 103 -12.45 -1.29 4.74
N TYR A 104 -13.68 -1.64 5.14
CA TYR A 104 -14.24 -1.29 6.44
C TYR A 104 -13.79 -2.19 7.60
N LYS A 105 -13.07 -3.29 7.30
CA LYS A 105 -12.51 -4.24 8.28
C LYS A 105 -11.03 -3.97 8.57
N ILE A 106 -10.38 -3.17 7.73
CA ILE A 106 -8.96 -2.82 7.89
C ILE A 106 -8.83 -1.76 8.99
N HIS A 107 -7.91 -2.00 9.93
CA HIS A 107 -7.61 -1.07 11.01
C HIS A 107 -7.01 0.24 10.46
N HIS A 108 -7.30 1.39 11.10
CA HIS A 108 -6.84 2.71 10.62
C HIS A 108 -5.33 2.76 10.39
N ARG A 109 -4.52 2.25 11.31
CA ARG A 109 -3.05 2.22 11.17
C ARG A 109 -2.60 1.44 9.94
N LYS A 110 -3.29 0.36 9.60
CA LYS A 110 -3.02 -0.41 8.38
C LYS A 110 -3.36 0.38 7.12
N TRP A 111 -4.40 1.19 7.15
CA TRP A 111 -4.71 2.11 6.06
C TRP A 111 -3.63 3.16 5.85
N GLU A 112 -3.09 3.73 6.93
CA GLU A 112 -1.96 4.66 6.84
C GLU A 112 -0.74 4.00 6.17
N GLU A 113 -0.40 2.74 6.55
CA GLU A 113 0.67 1.98 5.89
C GLU A 113 0.40 1.72 4.41
N ILE A 114 -0.84 1.35 4.03
CA ILE A 114 -1.25 1.09 2.65
C ILE A 114 -1.11 2.37 1.81
N ILE A 115 -1.57 3.50 2.33
CA ILE A 115 -1.51 4.79 1.65
C ILE A 115 -0.06 5.30 1.57
N ALA A 116 0.74 5.12 2.61
CA ALA A 116 2.18 5.43 2.56
C ALA A 116 2.88 4.60 1.46
N GLY A 117 2.54 3.32 1.33
CA GLY A 117 2.98 2.47 0.23
C GLY A 117 2.54 3.00 -1.14
N ALA A 118 1.32 3.53 -1.26
CA ALA A 118 0.83 4.14 -2.49
C ALA A 118 1.64 5.39 -2.88
N TYR A 119 2.00 6.26 -1.94
CA TYR A 119 2.90 7.39 -2.20
C TYR A 119 4.27 6.91 -2.70
N LYS A 120 4.82 5.86 -2.11
CA LYS A 120 6.09 5.28 -2.57
C LYS A 120 5.98 4.72 -3.99
N LYS A 121 4.90 4.00 -4.31
CA LYS A 121 4.59 3.51 -5.67
C LYS A 121 4.34 4.64 -6.67
N ALA A 122 3.80 5.76 -6.23
CA ALA A 122 3.61 6.96 -7.05
C ALA A 122 4.92 7.69 -7.34
N GLY A 123 6.04 7.25 -6.76
CA GLY A 123 7.38 7.77 -7.01
C GLY A 123 7.75 8.98 -6.16
N PHE A 124 7.15 9.16 -4.99
CA PHE A 124 7.63 10.15 -4.03
C PHE A 124 9.01 9.73 -3.49
N ASP A 125 9.91 10.69 -3.39
CA ASP A 125 11.31 10.44 -3.02
C ASP A 125 11.42 10.06 -1.54
N GLU A 126 10.73 10.80 -0.67
CA GLU A 126 10.61 10.50 0.75
C GLU A 126 9.14 10.29 1.12
N VAL A 127 8.89 9.27 1.92
CA VAL A 127 7.57 8.99 2.51
C VAL A 127 7.80 8.64 3.97
N THR A 128 7.20 9.39 4.86
CA THR A 128 7.28 9.20 6.30
C THR A 128 5.90 8.86 6.85
N LEU A 129 5.83 7.77 7.59
CA LEU A 129 4.67 7.37 8.36
C LEU A 129 4.86 7.91 9.79
N THR A 130 4.00 8.81 10.22
CA THR A 130 4.12 9.48 11.52
C THR A 130 3.78 8.54 12.68
N PRO A 131 4.17 8.84 13.91
CA PRO A 131 3.72 8.09 15.08
C PRO A 131 2.18 8.15 15.19
N GLY A 132 1.56 7.07 15.66
CA GLY A 132 0.09 7.00 15.82
C GLY A 132 -0.47 7.84 16.98
N SER A 133 0.36 8.64 17.65
CA SER A 133 -0.03 9.57 18.71
C SER A 133 0.92 10.77 18.71
N GLY A 134 0.36 11.97 18.91
CA GLY A 134 1.15 13.20 18.89
C GLY A 134 1.57 13.66 17.49
N ASP A 135 0.93 13.14 16.45
CA ASP A 135 1.18 13.44 15.04
C ASP A 135 0.60 14.78 14.58
N PHE A 136 -0.19 15.44 15.44
CA PHE A 136 -0.89 16.70 15.14
C PHE A 136 -1.80 16.63 13.90
N GLY A 137 -2.34 15.44 13.58
CA GLY A 137 -3.20 15.20 12.43
C GLY A 137 -2.44 15.04 11.11
N ARG A 138 -1.18 14.62 11.18
CA ARG A 138 -0.35 14.23 10.04
C ARG A 138 -0.15 12.72 10.10
N ASP A 139 -0.79 11.95 9.27
CA ASP A 139 -0.61 10.51 9.28
C ASP A 139 0.53 10.09 8.33
N ILE A 140 0.62 10.78 7.19
CA ILE A 140 1.66 10.54 6.19
C ILE A 140 2.23 11.88 5.72
N ILE A 141 3.55 11.94 5.63
CA ILE A 141 4.29 13.05 5.04
C ILE A 141 5.01 12.51 3.80
N ALA A 142 4.77 13.12 2.65
CA ALA A 142 5.42 12.70 1.41
C ALA A 142 6.09 13.89 0.71
N VAL A 143 7.32 13.68 0.24
CA VAL A 143 8.11 14.73 -0.43
C VAL A 143 8.48 14.27 -1.83
N LYS A 144 8.19 15.12 -2.81
CA LYS A 144 8.65 14.97 -4.18
C LYS A 144 9.65 16.07 -4.50
N ARG A 145 10.83 15.67 -4.98
CA ARG A 145 11.90 16.58 -5.38
C ARG A 145 11.95 16.72 -6.90
N GLY A 146 12.35 17.88 -7.37
CA GLY A 146 12.53 18.22 -8.78
C GLY A 146 13.27 19.55 -8.88
N LEU A 147 12.84 20.48 -9.75
CA LEU A 147 13.33 21.87 -9.75
C LEU A 147 12.98 22.62 -8.46
N GLY A 148 12.03 22.08 -7.70
CA GLY A 148 11.67 22.48 -6.35
C GLY A 148 11.26 21.25 -5.56
N SER A 149 10.79 21.45 -4.32
CA SER A 149 10.32 20.39 -3.47
C SER A 149 8.84 20.61 -3.15
N VAL A 150 8.03 19.57 -3.33
CA VAL A 150 6.62 19.54 -2.95
C VAL A 150 6.47 18.66 -1.73
N ARG A 151 6.07 19.26 -0.61
CA ARG A 151 5.76 18.56 0.64
C ARG A 151 4.25 18.38 0.75
N VAL A 152 3.83 17.16 0.88
CA VAL A 152 2.43 16.73 0.98
C VAL A 152 2.18 16.16 2.36
N ILE A 153 1.04 16.48 2.94
CA ILE A 153 0.51 15.83 4.15
C ILE A 153 -0.77 15.11 3.77
N ASP A 154 -0.90 13.85 4.16
CA ASP A 154 -2.16 13.12 4.06
C ASP A 154 -2.66 12.78 5.47
N GLN A 155 -3.93 13.12 5.73
CA GLN A 155 -4.67 12.72 6.91
C GLN A 155 -5.66 11.64 6.52
N VAL A 156 -5.58 10.49 7.20
CA VAL A 156 -6.35 9.30 6.89
C VAL A 156 -7.52 9.14 7.86
N LYS A 157 -8.72 9.01 7.33
CA LYS A 157 -9.95 8.76 8.09
C LYS A 157 -10.54 7.40 7.68
N ALA A 158 -10.07 6.33 8.33
CA ALA A 158 -10.58 4.98 8.10
C ALA A 158 -11.96 4.80 8.74
N TYR A 159 -12.95 5.41 8.12
CA TYR A 159 -14.33 5.43 8.61
C TYR A 159 -15.14 4.25 8.05
N LYS A 160 -16.12 3.79 8.83
CA LYS A 160 -17.10 2.80 8.38
C LYS A 160 -18.02 3.41 7.33
N GLN A 161 -18.64 2.55 6.52
CA GLN A 161 -19.63 2.97 5.54
C GLN A 161 -20.72 3.87 6.18
N GLY A 162 -21.00 5.00 5.54
CA GLY A 162 -21.99 5.96 6.00
C GLY A 162 -21.51 6.95 7.08
N HIS A 163 -20.34 6.76 7.67
CA HIS A 163 -19.73 7.76 8.54
C HIS A 163 -18.98 8.77 7.68
N LEU A 164 -19.52 9.97 7.56
CA LEU A 164 -19.01 10.98 6.63
C LEU A 164 -17.94 11.87 7.28
N VAL A 165 -16.93 12.23 6.49
CA VAL A 165 -15.96 13.26 6.85
C VAL A 165 -16.64 14.63 6.81
N THR A 166 -16.40 15.43 7.86
CA THR A 166 -17.08 16.71 8.06
C THR A 166 -16.22 17.91 7.69
N ALA A 167 -16.82 19.09 7.62
CA ALA A 167 -16.11 20.35 7.42
C ALA A 167 -15.07 20.62 8.52
N ASN A 168 -15.30 20.14 9.75
CA ASN A 168 -14.33 20.31 10.83
C ASN A 168 -13.05 19.52 10.61
N ASP A 169 -13.14 18.32 10.03
CA ASP A 169 -11.96 17.52 9.67
C ASP A 169 -11.11 18.26 8.62
N VAL A 170 -11.75 18.88 7.63
CA VAL A 170 -11.05 19.67 6.60
C VAL A 170 -10.39 20.90 7.21
N ARG A 171 -11.10 21.64 8.09
CA ARG A 171 -10.54 22.83 8.77
C ARG A 171 -9.35 22.47 9.66
N ALA A 172 -9.41 21.31 10.34
CA ALA A 172 -8.28 20.81 11.11
C ALA A 172 -7.05 20.59 10.24
N LEU A 173 -7.22 19.94 9.06
CA LEU A 173 -6.13 19.75 8.10
C LEU A 173 -5.61 21.09 7.56
N MET A 174 -6.48 22.09 7.30
CA MET A 174 -6.04 23.44 6.90
C MET A 174 -5.07 24.04 7.90
N GLY A 175 -5.36 23.93 9.19
CA GLY A 175 -4.48 24.42 10.26
C GLY A 175 -3.13 23.67 10.28
N VAL A 176 -3.16 22.37 10.07
CA VAL A 176 -1.93 21.54 9.97
C VAL A 176 -1.06 21.96 8.81
N LEU A 177 -1.64 22.19 7.62
CA LEU A 177 -0.90 22.58 6.42
C LEU A 177 -0.20 23.93 6.58
N GLU A 178 -0.82 24.87 7.29
CA GLU A 178 -0.23 26.18 7.54
C GLU A 178 0.93 26.07 8.54
N GLY A 179 0.73 25.33 9.64
CA GLY A 179 1.76 25.12 10.66
C GLY A 179 2.98 24.35 10.15
N ASP A 180 2.77 23.36 9.29
CA ASP A 180 3.83 22.51 8.71
C ASP A 180 4.48 23.12 7.45
N LYS A 181 3.90 24.18 6.89
CA LYS A 181 4.32 24.80 5.62
C LYS A 181 4.26 23.81 4.46
N ALA A 182 3.36 22.86 4.51
CA ALA A 182 3.16 21.88 3.46
C ALA A 182 2.61 22.52 2.18
N SER A 183 2.99 22.01 1.03
CA SER A 183 2.55 22.50 -0.28
C SER A 183 1.10 22.13 -0.57
N LYS A 184 0.68 20.92 -0.18
CA LYS A 184 -0.65 20.38 -0.43
C LYS A 184 -1.06 19.40 0.68
N GLY A 185 -2.35 19.36 1.00
CA GLY A 185 -2.96 18.36 1.86
C GLY A 185 -3.85 17.40 1.11
N PHE A 186 -3.87 16.18 1.56
CA PHE A 186 -4.88 15.19 1.20
C PHE A 186 -5.68 14.83 2.44
N LEU A 187 -6.98 14.75 2.30
CA LEU A 187 -7.85 14.15 3.30
C LEU A 187 -8.44 12.90 2.68
N THR A 188 -7.89 11.76 3.08
CA THR A 188 -8.23 10.46 2.50
C THR A 188 -9.14 9.71 3.45
N THR A 189 -10.26 9.18 2.94
CA THR A 189 -11.19 8.38 3.74
C THR A 189 -11.58 7.10 3.04
N THR A 190 -11.89 6.07 3.80
CA THR A 190 -12.51 4.82 3.31
C THR A 190 -14.02 4.95 3.09
N SER A 191 -14.63 6.05 3.56
CA SER A 191 -16.04 6.37 3.41
C SER A 191 -16.24 7.51 2.39
N ASP A 192 -17.05 8.51 2.73
CA ASP A 192 -17.34 9.65 1.87
C ASP A 192 -17.34 10.96 2.68
N PHE A 193 -17.51 12.06 1.98
CA PHE A 193 -17.56 13.41 2.52
C PHE A 193 -18.99 13.90 2.67
N ALA A 194 -19.26 14.72 3.69
CA ALA A 194 -20.57 15.34 3.86
C ALA A 194 -20.92 16.17 2.59
N PRO A 195 -22.14 16.04 2.05
CA PRO A 195 -22.54 16.67 0.79
C PRO A 195 -22.32 18.18 0.74
N THR A 196 -22.53 18.86 1.87
CA THR A 196 -22.38 20.32 1.99
C THR A 196 -20.94 20.81 2.06
N LEU A 197 -19.97 19.91 2.15
CA LEU A 197 -18.56 20.28 2.36
C LEU A 197 -17.99 21.07 1.19
N LYS A 198 -18.32 20.67 -0.05
CA LYS A 198 -17.84 21.30 -1.28
C LYS A 198 -18.39 22.72 -1.50
N ASP A 199 -19.49 23.05 -0.84
CA ASP A 199 -20.15 24.35 -0.92
C ASP A 199 -19.84 25.25 0.29
N ASP A 200 -19.10 24.75 1.28
CA ASP A 200 -18.65 25.54 2.42
C ASP A 200 -17.75 26.70 1.95
N PRO A 201 -18.12 27.96 2.18
CA PRO A 201 -17.42 29.11 1.64
C PRO A 201 -15.98 29.26 2.17
N LEU A 202 -15.67 28.67 3.33
CA LEU A 202 -14.33 28.69 3.91
C LEU A 202 -13.45 27.56 3.41
N ILE A 203 -14.01 26.51 2.84
CA ILE A 203 -13.29 25.32 2.36
C ILE A 203 -13.15 25.34 0.83
N LYS A 204 -14.22 25.70 0.13
CA LYS A 204 -14.30 25.69 -1.34
C LYS A 204 -13.09 26.36 -2.05
N PRO A 205 -12.55 27.52 -1.60
CA PRO A 205 -11.40 28.13 -2.23
C PRO A 205 -10.11 27.30 -2.19
N PHE A 206 -10.01 26.35 -1.27
CA PHE A 206 -8.83 25.50 -1.09
C PHE A 206 -8.89 24.20 -1.90
N ILE A 207 -10.08 23.81 -2.36
CA ILE A 207 -10.29 22.58 -3.13
C ILE A 207 -10.29 22.86 -4.63
N PRO A 208 -9.61 22.05 -5.44
CA PRO A 208 -8.69 20.96 -5.09
C PRO A 208 -7.22 21.42 -4.99
N SER A 209 -6.95 22.72 -5.16
CA SER A 209 -5.59 23.24 -5.32
C SER A 209 -4.71 23.01 -4.09
N ARG A 210 -5.19 23.38 -2.92
CA ARG A 210 -4.46 23.30 -1.66
C ARG A 210 -4.80 22.02 -0.86
N ILE A 211 -6.06 21.59 -0.94
CA ILE A 211 -6.56 20.39 -0.28
C ILE A 211 -7.29 19.52 -1.30
N GLU A 212 -6.94 18.26 -1.35
CA GLU A 212 -7.62 17.27 -2.16
C GLU A 212 -8.39 16.29 -1.28
N LEU A 213 -9.65 16.09 -1.62
CA LEU A 213 -10.55 15.18 -0.92
C LEU A 213 -10.60 13.85 -1.67
N VAL A 214 -10.18 12.78 -1.02
CA VAL A 214 -10.11 11.42 -1.58
C VAL A 214 -11.08 10.53 -0.82
N ASN A 215 -12.24 10.23 -1.41
CA ASN A 215 -13.20 9.29 -0.82
C ASN A 215 -12.81 7.84 -1.10
N GLY A 216 -13.55 6.89 -0.51
CA GLY A 216 -13.26 5.46 -0.61
C GLY A 216 -13.20 4.94 -2.04
N GLU A 217 -14.10 5.38 -2.93
CA GLU A 217 -14.09 4.98 -4.34
C GLU A 217 -12.83 5.48 -5.06
N MET A 218 -12.50 6.75 -4.89
CA MET A 218 -11.28 7.34 -5.47
C MET A 218 -10.01 6.68 -4.91
N LEU A 219 -10.00 6.37 -3.61
CA LEU A 219 -8.88 5.69 -2.96
C LEU A 219 -8.66 4.31 -3.59
N LEU A 220 -9.68 3.47 -3.66
CA LEU A 220 -9.56 2.11 -4.21
C LEU A 220 -9.11 2.14 -5.67
N LYS A 221 -9.69 3.02 -6.49
CA LYS A 221 -9.27 3.21 -7.88
C LYS A 221 -7.79 3.59 -8.01
N ARG A 222 -7.31 4.54 -7.21
CA ARG A 222 -5.89 4.95 -7.21
C ARG A 222 -4.96 3.83 -6.78
N LEU A 223 -5.34 3.06 -5.78
CA LEU A 223 -4.56 1.91 -5.33
C LEU A 223 -4.46 0.85 -6.42
N GLU A 224 -5.54 0.54 -7.13
CA GLU A 224 -5.55 -0.39 -8.26
C GLU A 224 -4.63 0.10 -9.39
N GLU A 225 -4.74 1.37 -9.80
CA GLU A 225 -3.88 1.96 -10.83
C GLU A 225 -2.39 1.88 -10.46
N LEU A 226 -2.05 2.10 -9.19
CA LEU A 226 -0.67 2.02 -8.69
C LEU A 226 -0.17 0.58 -8.57
N SER A 227 -1.05 -0.40 -8.32
CA SER A 227 -0.66 -1.81 -8.20
C SER A 227 -0.13 -2.38 -9.51
N VAL A 228 -0.69 -1.96 -10.64
CA VAL A 228 -0.29 -2.42 -11.98
C VAL A 228 0.89 -1.62 -12.56
N LYS A 229 1.19 -0.44 -12.03
CA LYS A 229 2.29 0.40 -12.52
C LYS A 229 3.64 -0.24 -12.16
N LYS A 230 4.45 -0.57 -13.17
CA LYS A 230 5.85 -0.97 -12.95
C LYS A 230 6.60 0.20 -12.31
N MET A 231 7.47 -0.11 -11.36
CA MET A 231 8.47 0.86 -10.89
C MET A 231 9.56 0.92 -11.98
N ASP A 232 9.73 2.08 -12.58
CA ASP A 232 10.84 2.37 -13.50
C ASP A 232 12.13 2.58 -12.70
#